data_f65a991aef0d77d644f50ee1ab8214e9
#
_entry.id   f65a991aef0d77d644f50ee1ab8214e9
#
_cell.length_a   1.000
_cell.length_b   1.000
_cell.length_c   1.000
_cell.angle_alpha   90.00
_cell.angle_beta   90.00
_cell.angle_gamma   90.00
#
_symmetry.space_group_name_H-M   'P 1'
#
loop_
_entity.id
_entity.type
_entity.pdbx_description
1 polymer ?
#
loop_
_entity_poly.entity_id
_entity_poly.type
_entity_poly.pdbx_seq_one_letter_code
_entity_poly.pdbx_strand_id
1 'polypeptide(L)'
;MIIIGEKINGTIPSVKKAIIERDEEFIRNRAIKQTEAGAHYLDICASTEPEVEAETLIWLMNTVQDVVDTPLCIDSPNARTIEKVFPYAKRPGLINSVSEEGQKCEVIYPLIEGTEWEVIALTCDSKGIPSDVQTRVEITKTIVEKAQKHNINPDRIHIDPLVMALSADNNSLLNFMDTLKAVKELYPTIKVTSGLSNISFGMPLRKVVNQNFLTIAIFAGMDSAIMDPCNRDMMTALLAAEALLGRDKYCRKFSNAYRKNKIGPLRDK
;
A
#
# COMPACT_ATOMS: atom_id res chain seq x y z
N MET A 1 4.78 11.79 2.24
CA MET A 1 4.26 10.58 1.58
C MET A 1 3.48 9.74 2.59
N ILE A 2 2.40 9.09 2.18
CA ILE A 2 1.60 8.15 2.99
C ILE A 2 2.32 6.79 3.01
N ILE A 3 2.43 6.17 4.20
CA ILE A 3 3.07 4.87 4.39
C ILE A 3 2.00 3.85 4.77
N ILE A 4 1.89 2.78 4.00
CA ILE A 4 1.02 1.63 4.26
C ILE A 4 1.92 0.49 4.72
N GLY A 5 1.82 0.11 5.99
CA GLY A 5 2.75 -0.82 6.64
C GLY A 5 2.45 -2.27 6.28
N GLU A 6 3.36 -2.96 5.60
CA GLU A 6 3.19 -4.28 4.96
C GLU A 6 3.51 -5.50 5.87
N LYS A 7 3.77 -5.30 7.16
CA LYS A 7 4.36 -6.40 7.97
C LYS A 7 3.35 -7.32 8.65
N ILE A 8 2.04 -7.15 8.43
CA ILE A 8 0.99 -8.08 8.89
C ILE A 8 0.39 -8.77 7.67
N ASN A 9 1.22 -9.60 7.02
CA ASN A 9 0.87 -10.29 5.79
C ASN A 9 1.25 -11.78 5.90
N GLY A 10 0.28 -12.67 5.71
CA GLY A 10 0.42 -14.12 5.84
C GLY A 10 1.39 -14.77 4.84
N THR A 11 1.84 -14.04 3.80
CA THR A 11 2.94 -14.52 2.94
C THR A 11 4.30 -14.49 3.64
N ILE A 12 4.42 -13.73 4.75
CA ILE A 12 5.64 -13.65 5.56
C ILE A 12 5.68 -14.88 6.49
N PRO A 13 6.71 -15.74 6.44
CA PRO A 13 6.74 -17.00 7.18
C PRO A 13 6.45 -16.88 8.68
N SER A 14 7.00 -15.84 9.34
CA SER A 14 6.77 -15.62 10.78
C SER A 14 5.34 -15.14 11.07
N VAL A 15 4.70 -14.41 10.17
CA VAL A 15 3.29 -14.00 10.30
C VAL A 15 2.37 -15.18 10.01
N LYS A 16 2.68 -15.97 8.97
CA LYS A 16 1.94 -17.21 8.66
C LYS A 16 1.91 -18.14 9.87
N LYS A 17 3.07 -18.32 10.53
CA LYS A 17 3.15 -19.12 11.76
C LYS A 17 2.25 -18.55 12.85
N ALA A 18 2.33 -17.25 13.12
CA ALA A 18 1.51 -16.57 14.13
C ALA A 18 -0.01 -16.68 13.82
N ILE A 19 -0.40 -16.61 12.55
CA ILE A 19 -1.80 -16.82 12.13
C ILE A 19 -2.27 -18.25 12.46
N ILE A 20 -1.46 -19.26 12.14
CA ILE A 20 -1.78 -20.68 12.40
C ILE A 20 -1.90 -20.94 13.89
N GLU A 21 -0.97 -20.39 14.68
CA GLU A 21 -0.89 -20.58 16.15
C GLU A 21 -1.81 -19.63 16.92
N ARG A 22 -2.48 -18.68 16.25
CA ARG A 22 -3.29 -17.60 16.85
C ARG A 22 -2.48 -16.79 17.88
N ASP A 23 -1.20 -16.52 17.58
CA ASP A 23 -0.28 -15.74 18.43
C ASP A 23 -0.61 -14.24 18.34
N GLU A 24 -1.55 -13.82 19.18
CA GLU A 24 -1.98 -12.41 19.24
C GLU A 24 -0.85 -11.48 19.69
N GLU A 25 0.02 -11.92 20.60
CA GLU A 25 1.11 -11.08 21.09
C GLU A 25 2.08 -10.71 19.97
N PHE A 26 2.42 -11.66 19.12
CA PHE A 26 3.25 -11.41 17.95
C PHE A 26 2.62 -10.41 16.99
N ILE A 27 1.31 -10.55 16.69
CA ILE A 27 0.58 -9.64 15.80
C ILE A 27 0.47 -8.24 16.42
N ARG A 28 0.10 -8.12 17.69
CA ARG A 28 0.04 -6.85 18.44
C ARG A 28 1.38 -6.12 18.42
N ASN A 29 2.47 -6.82 18.70
CA ASN A 29 3.82 -6.25 18.66
C ASN A 29 4.21 -5.75 17.25
N ARG A 30 3.76 -6.44 16.19
CA ARG A 30 3.95 -5.99 14.80
C ARG A 30 3.17 -4.71 14.49
N ALA A 31 1.92 -4.62 14.93
CA ALA A 31 1.08 -3.45 14.76
C ALA A 31 1.68 -2.22 15.47
N ILE A 32 2.04 -2.36 16.74
CA ILE A 32 2.65 -1.31 17.56
C ILE A 32 3.95 -0.78 16.90
N LYS A 33 4.86 -1.69 16.51
CA LYS A 33 6.13 -1.30 15.89
C LYS A 33 5.95 -0.52 14.59
N GLN A 34 5.02 -0.92 13.72
CA GLN A 34 4.76 -0.22 12.47
C GLN A 34 4.12 1.15 12.71
N THR A 35 3.20 1.24 13.67
CA THR A 35 2.59 2.51 14.10
C THR A 35 3.64 3.48 14.64
N GLU A 36 4.51 3.03 15.56
CA GLU A 36 5.61 3.84 16.13
C GLU A 36 6.66 4.25 15.09
N ALA A 37 6.83 3.43 14.04
CA ALA A 37 7.69 3.73 12.91
C ALA A 37 7.07 4.77 11.95
N GLY A 38 5.78 5.09 12.09
CA GLY A 38 5.10 6.13 11.34
C GLY A 38 4.24 5.63 10.18
N ALA A 39 3.74 4.39 10.24
CA ALA A 39 2.70 3.93 9.33
C ALA A 39 1.43 4.77 9.44
N HIS A 40 0.85 5.16 8.32
CA HIS A 40 -0.43 5.86 8.23
C HIS A 40 -1.60 4.88 8.17
N TYR A 41 -1.36 3.72 7.57
CA TYR A 41 -2.26 2.57 7.51
C TYR A 41 -1.48 1.30 7.82
N LEU A 42 -2.15 0.29 8.39
CA LEU A 42 -1.59 -1.05 8.56
C LEU A 42 -2.28 -1.99 7.59
N ASP A 43 -1.53 -2.51 6.63
CA ASP A 43 -2.00 -3.49 5.66
C ASP A 43 -2.16 -4.85 6.35
N ILE A 44 -3.39 -5.37 6.30
CA ILE A 44 -3.78 -6.61 6.96
C ILE A 44 -4.19 -7.62 5.89
N CYS A 45 -3.31 -8.58 5.64
CA CYS A 45 -3.50 -9.64 4.64
C CYS A 45 -3.39 -11.02 5.29
N ALA A 46 -4.47 -11.81 5.21
CA ALA A 46 -4.47 -13.15 5.79
C ALA A 46 -3.62 -14.14 4.98
N SER A 47 -3.69 -14.06 3.66
CA SER A 47 -3.03 -15.00 2.72
C SER A 47 -3.25 -16.46 3.10
N THR A 48 -4.51 -16.81 3.37
CA THR A 48 -4.97 -18.17 3.71
C THR A 48 -5.91 -18.70 2.63
N GLU A 49 -6.34 -19.95 2.78
CA GLU A 49 -7.35 -20.54 1.89
C GLU A 49 -8.66 -19.75 1.95
N PRO A 50 -9.40 -19.64 0.83
CA PRO A 50 -10.60 -18.79 0.72
C PRO A 50 -11.67 -19.08 1.78
N GLU A 51 -11.81 -20.33 2.22
CA GLU A 51 -12.81 -20.79 3.17
C GLU A 51 -12.61 -20.20 4.58
N VAL A 52 -11.36 -19.91 4.96
CA VAL A 52 -10.97 -19.42 6.28
C VAL A 52 -10.45 -17.98 6.26
N GLU A 53 -10.34 -17.37 5.07
CA GLU A 53 -9.76 -16.05 4.90
C GLU A 53 -10.51 -14.98 5.70
N ALA A 54 -11.84 -14.95 5.58
CA ALA A 54 -12.66 -13.95 6.26
C ALA A 54 -12.55 -14.05 7.79
N GLU A 55 -12.59 -15.28 8.35
CA GLU A 55 -12.43 -15.49 9.80
C GLU A 55 -11.03 -15.04 10.26
N THR A 56 -10.02 -15.39 9.48
CA THR A 56 -8.63 -15.01 9.79
C THR A 56 -8.42 -13.49 9.74
N LEU A 57 -8.99 -12.82 8.73
CA LEU A 57 -8.94 -11.35 8.65
C LEU A 57 -9.65 -10.69 9.83
N ILE A 58 -10.84 -11.16 10.22
CA ILE A 58 -11.57 -10.64 11.39
C ILE A 58 -10.71 -10.77 12.65
N TRP A 59 -10.08 -11.92 12.85
CA TRP A 59 -9.19 -12.13 13.99
C TRP A 59 -7.98 -11.16 13.95
N LEU A 60 -7.30 -11.03 12.81
CA LEU A 60 -6.19 -10.09 12.63
C LEU A 60 -6.62 -8.63 12.89
N MET A 61 -7.75 -8.21 12.30
CA MET A 61 -8.29 -6.86 12.46
C MET A 61 -8.58 -6.55 13.93
N ASN A 62 -9.28 -7.45 14.63
CA ASN A 62 -9.58 -7.28 16.05
C ASN A 62 -8.29 -7.19 16.87
N THR A 63 -7.35 -8.14 16.71
CA THR A 63 -6.08 -8.17 17.40
C THR A 63 -5.27 -6.88 17.24
N VAL A 64 -5.26 -6.31 16.03
CA VAL A 64 -4.56 -5.06 15.71
C VAL A 64 -5.27 -3.86 16.32
N GLN A 65 -6.58 -3.74 16.11
CA GLN A 65 -7.39 -2.61 16.57
C GLN A 65 -7.54 -2.51 18.10
N ASP A 66 -7.19 -3.57 18.83
CA ASP A 66 -7.18 -3.55 20.29
C ASP A 66 -5.96 -2.83 20.88
N VAL A 67 -4.90 -2.63 20.10
CA VAL A 67 -3.63 -2.08 20.61
C VAL A 67 -3.16 -0.82 19.90
N VAL A 68 -3.71 -0.48 18.72
CA VAL A 68 -3.34 0.74 17.99
C VAL A 68 -4.56 1.41 17.36
N ASP A 69 -4.47 2.74 17.24
CA ASP A 69 -5.47 3.56 16.56
C ASP A 69 -5.16 3.78 15.08
N THR A 70 -4.05 3.28 14.57
CA THR A 70 -3.70 3.40 13.14
C THR A 70 -4.76 2.72 12.29
N PRO A 71 -5.37 3.42 11.29
CA PRO A 71 -6.36 2.84 10.41
C PRO A 71 -5.84 1.60 9.67
N LEU A 72 -6.74 0.66 9.38
CA LEU A 72 -6.41 -0.54 8.63
C LEU A 72 -6.44 -0.29 7.13
N CYS A 73 -5.57 -0.99 6.40
CA CYS A 73 -5.71 -1.30 4.99
C CYS A 73 -6.14 -2.76 4.89
N ILE A 74 -7.40 -3.01 4.50
CA ILE A 74 -7.94 -4.38 4.40
C ILE A 74 -7.50 -4.95 3.06
N ASP A 75 -6.63 -5.97 3.08
CA ASP A 75 -6.06 -6.59 1.89
C ASP A 75 -6.62 -7.99 1.66
N SER A 76 -7.37 -8.14 0.59
CA SER A 76 -7.82 -9.43 0.06
C SER A 76 -7.98 -9.37 -1.47
N PRO A 77 -7.58 -10.43 -2.19
CA PRO A 77 -7.85 -10.56 -3.62
C PRO A 77 -9.36 -10.74 -3.93
N ASN A 78 -10.17 -11.11 -2.92
CA ASN A 78 -11.59 -11.37 -3.04
C ASN A 78 -12.43 -10.25 -2.44
N ALA A 79 -13.10 -9.47 -3.30
CA ALA A 79 -13.97 -8.38 -2.87
C ALA A 79 -15.11 -8.84 -1.93
N ARG A 80 -15.61 -10.09 -2.08
CA ARG A 80 -16.64 -10.62 -1.18
C ARG A 80 -16.09 -10.95 0.21
N THR A 81 -14.81 -11.28 0.33
CA THR A 81 -14.15 -11.39 1.64
C THR A 81 -14.08 -10.00 2.29
N ILE A 82 -13.68 -8.97 1.54
CA ILE A 82 -13.66 -7.58 2.04
C ILE A 82 -15.07 -7.16 2.52
N GLU A 83 -16.11 -7.39 1.72
CA GLU A 83 -17.51 -7.12 2.08
C GLU A 83 -17.89 -7.75 3.43
N LYS A 84 -17.53 -9.02 3.64
CA LYS A 84 -17.82 -9.73 4.90
C LYS A 84 -17.10 -9.16 6.11
N VAL A 85 -15.84 -8.74 5.95
CA VAL A 85 -15.02 -8.28 7.08
C VAL A 85 -15.14 -6.78 7.33
N PHE A 86 -15.64 -6.01 6.37
CA PHE A 86 -15.78 -4.57 6.44
C PHE A 86 -16.48 -4.05 7.71
N PRO A 87 -17.59 -4.68 8.20
CA PRO A 87 -18.27 -4.24 9.43
C PRO A 87 -17.43 -4.37 10.71
N TYR A 88 -16.32 -5.09 10.69
CA TYR A 88 -15.42 -5.26 11.85
C TYR A 88 -14.36 -4.16 11.95
N ALA A 89 -14.26 -3.29 10.96
CA ALA A 89 -13.39 -2.13 11.04
C ALA A 89 -13.96 -1.06 11.97
N LYS A 90 -13.21 -0.69 13.00
CA LYS A 90 -13.65 0.29 14.03
C LYS A 90 -13.65 1.74 13.53
N ARG A 91 -12.99 2.01 12.40
CA ARG A 91 -12.84 3.36 11.80
C ARG A 91 -12.59 3.28 10.30
N PRO A 92 -12.84 4.37 9.54
CA PRO A 92 -12.47 4.45 8.13
C PRO A 92 -10.97 4.19 7.93
N GLY A 93 -10.64 3.51 6.85
CA GLY A 93 -9.30 3.10 6.48
C GLY A 93 -9.13 3.04 4.96
N LEU A 94 -8.38 2.06 4.50
CA LEU A 94 -8.05 1.84 3.10
C LEU A 94 -8.47 0.42 2.70
N ILE A 95 -8.94 0.24 1.49
CA ILE A 95 -9.23 -1.09 0.91
C ILE A 95 -8.16 -1.41 -0.14
N ASN A 96 -7.60 -2.60 -0.08
CA ASN A 96 -6.64 -3.15 -1.03
C ASN A 96 -7.21 -4.47 -1.58
N SER A 97 -7.85 -4.55 -2.75
CA SER A 97 -7.95 -3.49 -3.75
C SER A 97 -9.19 -3.67 -4.64
N VAL A 98 -9.42 -2.70 -5.51
CA VAL A 98 -10.33 -2.85 -6.65
C VAL A 98 -9.52 -2.91 -7.95
N SER A 99 -10.13 -3.43 -9.01
CA SER A 99 -9.61 -3.45 -10.38
C SER A 99 -10.76 -3.69 -11.34
N GLU A 100 -10.49 -3.69 -12.65
CA GLU A 100 -11.47 -4.12 -13.66
C GLU A 100 -11.51 -5.65 -13.84
N GLU A 101 -11.01 -6.41 -12.85
CA GLU A 101 -11.16 -7.87 -12.78
C GLU A 101 -12.48 -8.22 -12.06
N GLY A 102 -13.32 -9.00 -12.72
CA GLY A 102 -14.58 -9.47 -12.14
C GLY A 102 -15.51 -8.30 -11.76
N GLN A 103 -16.03 -8.32 -10.54
CA GLN A 103 -16.98 -7.34 -10.00
C GLN A 103 -16.42 -6.58 -8.78
N LYS A 104 -15.11 -6.34 -8.73
CA LYS A 104 -14.50 -5.74 -7.54
C LYS A 104 -15.02 -4.32 -7.26
N CYS A 105 -15.11 -3.49 -8.29
CA CYS A 105 -15.65 -2.13 -8.15
C CYS A 105 -17.13 -2.14 -7.74
N GLU A 106 -17.94 -3.02 -8.36
CA GLU A 106 -19.38 -3.15 -8.11
C GLU A 106 -19.69 -3.65 -6.68
N VAL A 107 -18.76 -4.37 -6.05
CA VAL A 107 -18.88 -4.83 -4.65
C VAL A 107 -18.38 -3.77 -3.68
N ILE A 108 -17.22 -3.16 -3.95
CA ILE A 108 -16.53 -2.32 -2.97
C ILE A 108 -17.08 -0.89 -2.94
N TYR A 109 -17.40 -0.29 -4.09
CA TYR A 109 -17.83 1.11 -4.12
C TYR A 109 -19.13 1.37 -3.34
N PRO A 110 -20.16 0.51 -3.41
CA PRO A 110 -21.33 0.66 -2.53
C PRO A 110 -21.02 0.62 -1.04
N LEU A 111 -19.98 -0.14 -0.61
CA LEU A 111 -19.60 -0.23 0.81
C LEU A 111 -19.00 1.08 1.35
N ILE A 112 -18.27 1.80 0.49
CA ILE A 112 -17.55 3.01 0.88
C ILE A 112 -18.24 4.30 0.45
N GLU A 113 -19.38 4.21 -0.22
CA GLU A 113 -20.23 5.35 -0.56
C GLU A 113 -20.69 6.08 0.71
N GLY A 114 -20.59 7.41 0.73
CA GLY A 114 -20.98 8.22 1.89
C GLY A 114 -20.09 8.07 3.13
N THR A 115 -18.96 7.41 3.02
CA THR A 115 -17.97 7.23 4.10
C THR A 115 -16.69 8.00 3.81
N GLU A 116 -15.71 7.93 4.73
CA GLU A 116 -14.36 8.47 4.54
C GLU A 116 -13.33 7.40 4.14
N TRP A 117 -13.76 6.20 3.78
CA TRP A 117 -12.88 5.13 3.33
C TRP A 117 -12.20 5.51 2.01
N GLU A 118 -10.92 5.14 1.89
CA GLU A 118 -10.13 5.25 0.67
C GLU A 118 -9.95 3.87 0.04
N VAL A 119 -9.49 3.81 -1.22
CA VAL A 119 -9.33 2.55 -1.95
C VAL A 119 -8.09 2.56 -2.83
N ILE A 120 -7.33 1.47 -2.83
CA ILE A 120 -6.29 1.18 -3.82
C ILE A 120 -6.97 0.59 -5.05
N ALA A 121 -6.61 1.09 -6.22
CA ALA A 121 -7.15 0.64 -7.49
C ALA A 121 -6.00 0.23 -8.44
N LEU A 122 -6.02 -1.05 -8.80
CA LEU A 122 -4.99 -1.65 -9.66
C LEU A 122 -5.32 -1.42 -11.14
N THR A 123 -4.32 -1.04 -11.93
CA THR A 123 -4.48 -0.82 -13.38
C THR A 123 -4.42 -2.13 -14.16
N CYS A 124 -5.28 -3.09 -13.79
CA CYS A 124 -5.44 -4.38 -14.47
C CYS A 124 -6.92 -4.72 -14.71
N ASP A 125 -7.15 -5.61 -15.64
CA ASP A 125 -8.47 -6.12 -16.02
C ASP A 125 -8.47 -7.65 -16.14
N SER A 126 -9.54 -8.25 -16.64
CA SER A 126 -9.68 -9.70 -16.85
C SER A 126 -8.65 -10.31 -17.80
N LYS A 127 -7.91 -9.49 -18.57
CA LYS A 127 -6.80 -9.92 -19.43
C LYS A 127 -5.46 -9.91 -18.70
N GLY A 128 -5.42 -9.42 -17.47
CA GLY A 128 -4.24 -9.29 -16.63
C GLY A 128 -3.67 -7.89 -16.59
N ILE A 129 -2.36 -7.77 -16.34
CA ILE A 129 -1.65 -6.49 -16.21
C ILE A 129 -1.21 -6.02 -17.61
N PRO A 130 -1.70 -4.85 -18.10
CA PRO A 130 -1.28 -4.33 -19.41
C PRO A 130 0.21 -3.99 -19.44
N SER A 131 0.84 -4.26 -20.58
CA SER A 131 2.25 -3.90 -20.81
C SER A 131 2.45 -2.44 -21.20
N ASP A 132 1.40 -1.76 -21.68
CA ASP A 132 1.46 -0.40 -22.20
C ASP A 132 0.75 0.60 -21.28
N VAL A 133 1.24 1.84 -21.34
CA VAL A 133 0.74 2.97 -20.53
C VAL A 133 -0.70 3.34 -20.90
N GLN A 134 -1.02 3.34 -22.20
CA GLN A 134 -2.34 3.80 -22.67
C GLN A 134 -3.46 2.93 -22.10
N THR A 135 -3.30 1.60 -22.15
CA THR A 135 -4.30 0.68 -21.60
C THR A 135 -4.45 0.85 -20.07
N ARG A 136 -3.35 1.08 -19.33
CA ARG A 136 -3.41 1.36 -17.89
C ARG A 136 -4.17 2.65 -17.59
N VAL A 137 -4.00 3.68 -18.41
CA VAL A 137 -4.73 4.94 -18.29
C VAL A 137 -6.21 4.76 -18.59
N GLU A 138 -6.58 3.98 -19.61
CA GLU A 138 -7.99 3.70 -19.93
C GLU A 138 -8.67 2.91 -18.81
N ILE A 139 -8.00 1.92 -18.22
CA ILE A 139 -8.49 1.21 -17.03
C ILE A 139 -8.70 2.19 -15.87
N THR A 140 -7.74 3.10 -15.65
CA THR A 140 -7.87 4.13 -14.60
C THR A 140 -9.12 4.99 -14.81
N LYS A 141 -9.39 5.45 -16.05
CA LYS A 141 -10.60 6.22 -16.36
C LYS A 141 -11.87 5.44 -16.00
N THR A 142 -11.95 4.19 -16.44
CA THR A 142 -13.11 3.33 -16.14
C THR A 142 -13.34 3.16 -14.63
N ILE A 143 -12.26 2.92 -13.86
CA ILE A 143 -12.29 2.81 -12.40
C ILE A 143 -12.81 4.10 -11.76
N VAL A 144 -12.29 5.26 -12.20
CA VAL A 144 -12.69 6.58 -11.66
C VAL A 144 -14.15 6.90 -12.03
N GLU A 145 -14.58 6.61 -13.26
CA GLU A 145 -15.97 6.79 -13.69
C GLU A 145 -16.96 5.95 -12.85
N LYS A 146 -16.60 4.70 -12.56
CA LYS A 146 -17.38 3.85 -11.66
C LYS A 146 -17.42 4.42 -10.24
N ALA A 147 -16.29 4.88 -9.70
CA ALA A 147 -16.21 5.50 -8.38
C ALA A 147 -17.08 6.76 -8.27
N GLN A 148 -17.06 7.61 -9.29
CA GLN A 148 -17.87 8.83 -9.34
C GLN A 148 -19.38 8.56 -9.32
N LYS A 149 -19.85 7.44 -9.89
CA LYS A 149 -21.26 7.01 -9.79
C LYS A 149 -21.70 6.72 -8.35
N HIS A 150 -20.75 6.42 -7.46
CA HIS A 150 -20.95 6.22 -6.02
C HIS A 150 -20.49 7.41 -5.18
N ASN A 151 -20.39 8.60 -5.77
CA ASN A 151 -19.94 9.82 -5.07
C ASN A 151 -18.56 9.69 -4.39
N ILE A 152 -17.68 8.82 -4.93
CA ILE A 152 -16.31 8.66 -4.45
C ILE A 152 -15.41 9.60 -5.27
N ASN A 153 -14.87 10.62 -4.60
CA ASN A 153 -13.99 11.58 -5.23
C ASN A 153 -12.62 10.97 -5.59
N PRO A 154 -11.95 11.43 -6.66
CA PRO A 154 -10.62 10.93 -7.04
C PRO A 154 -9.55 11.03 -5.95
N ASP A 155 -9.64 11.99 -5.03
CA ASP A 155 -8.69 12.14 -3.89
C ASP A 155 -8.78 11.01 -2.87
N ARG A 156 -9.83 10.16 -2.93
CA ARG A 156 -9.97 8.94 -2.12
C ARG A 156 -9.45 7.68 -2.80
N ILE A 157 -8.92 7.80 -4.02
CA ILE A 157 -8.43 6.68 -4.82
C ILE A 157 -6.91 6.72 -4.89
N HIS A 158 -6.27 5.60 -4.61
CA HIS A 158 -4.83 5.37 -4.78
C HIS A 158 -4.62 4.45 -5.98
N ILE A 159 -4.28 5.00 -7.13
CA ILE A 159 -3.96 4.18 -8.32
C ILE A 159 -2.62 3.49 -8.12
N ASP A 160 -2.59 2.17 -8.29
CA ASP A 160 -1.35 1.41 -8.44
C ASP A 160 -1.15 1.08 -9.93
N PRO A 161 -0.16 1.71 -10.59
CA PRO A 161 0.19 1.39 -11.97
C PRO A 161 0.74 -0.03 -12.16
N LEU A 162 0.96 -0.78 -11.08
CA LEU A 162 1.48 -2.14 -11.06
C LEU A 162 2.90 -2.25 -11.65
N VAL A 163 3.90 -2.02 -10.78
CA VAL A 163 5.28 -2.27 -11.16
C VAL A 163 5.55 -3.78 -11.24
N MET A 164 6.09 -4.23 -12.37
CA MET A 164 6.51 -5.61 -12.58
C MET A 164 7.95 -5.81 -12.12
N ALA A 165 8.33 -7.06 -11.88
CA ALA A 165 9.73 -7.37 -11.58
C ALA A 165 10.64 -7.01 -12.77
N LEU A 166 11.74 -6.30 -12.53
CA LEU A 166 12.72 -5.95 -13.59
C LEU A 166 13.29 -7.17 -14.30
N SER A 167 13.31 -8.32 -13.64
CA SER A 167 13.71 -9.60 -14.24
C SER A 167 12.74 -10.12 -15.30
N ALA A 168 11.48 -9.65 -15.29
CA ALA A 168 10.44 -10.02 -16.23
C ALA A 168 10.16 -8.91 -17.28
N ASP A 169 10.33 -7.64 -16.90
CA ASP A 169 10.10 -6.49 -17.77
C ASP A 169 11.13 -5.37 -17.49
N ASN A 170 12.07 -5.18 -18.39
CA ASN A 170 13.10 -4.16 -18.29
C ASN A 170 12.55 -2.72 -18.30
N ASN A 171 11.38 -2.50 -18.86
CA ASN A 171 10.74 -1.20 -18.94
C ASN A 171 9.76 -0.93 -17.81
N SER A 172 9.62 -1.85 -16.87
CA SER A 172 8.63 -1.79 -15.80
C SER A 172 8.63 -0.46 -15.03
N LEU A 173 9.80 0.04 -14.66
CA LEU A 173 9.92 1.35 -13.99
C LEU A 173 9.45 2.49 -14.89
N LEU A 174 9.84 2.50 -16.16
CA LEU A 174 9.46 3.55 -17.12
C LEU A 174 7.96 3.54 -17.34
N ASN A 175 7.36 2.37 -17.59
CA ASN A 175 5.93 2.20 -17.73
C ASN A 175 5.16 2.67 -16.47
N PHE A 176 5.69 2.37 -15.28
CA PHE A 176 5.13 2.85 -14.01
C PHE A 176 5.14 4.38 -13.94
N MET A 177 6.29 5.01 -14.22
CA MET A 177 6.44 6.47 -14.15
C MET A 177 5.58 7.20 -15.19
N ASP A 178 5.53 6.70 -16.41
CA ASP A 178 4.75 7.30 -17.49
C ASP A 178 3.24 7.17 -17.21
N THR A 179 2.80 6.02 -16.67
CA THR A 179 1.41 5.85 -16.21
C THR A 179 1.08 6.80 -15.08
N LEU A 180 1.94 6.90 -14.06
CA LEU A 180 1.79 7.84 -12.94
C LEU A 180 1.61 9.26 -13.44
N LYS A 181 2.49 9.71 -14.34
CA LYS A 181 2.44 11.06 -14.92
C LYS A 181 1.14 11.30 -15.67
N ALA A 182 0.75 10.40 -16.55
CA ALA A 182 -0.49 10.52 -17.35
C ALA A 182 -1.74 10.53 -16.44
N VAL A 183 -1.77 9.69 -15.38
CA VAL A 183 -2.86 9.66 -14.40
C VAL A 183 -2.95 10.98 -13.64
N LYS A 184 -1.82 11.54 -13.18
CA LYS A 184 -1.79 12.84 -12.49
C LYS A 184 -2.17 14.03 -13.37
N GLU A 185 -1.87 13.98 -14.64
CA GLU A 185 -2.30 15.00 -15.62
C GLU A 185 -3.83 15.00 -15.80
N LEU A 186 -4.45 13.81 -15.83
CA LEU A 186 -5.91 13.66 -15.96
C LEU A 186 -6.66 13.94 -14.67
N TYR A 187 -6.12 13.48 -13.54
CA TYR A 187 -6.73 13.57 -12.22
C TYR A 187 -5.73 14.09 -11.17
N PRO A 188 -5.52 15.42 -11.08
CA PRO A 188 -4.46 16.00 -10.22
C PRO A 188 -4.59 15.65 -8.74
N THR A 189 -5.79 15.35 -8.24
CA THR A 189 -6.05 15.04 -6.83
C THR A 189 -5.94 13.55 -6.50
N ILE A 190 -5.94 12.69 -7.53
CA ILE A 190 -5.80 11.24 -7.33
C ILE A 190 -4.45 10.93 -6.70
N LYS A 191 -4.41 9.95 -5.81
CA LYS A 191 -3.13 9.47 -5.23
C LYS A 191 -2.58 8.34 -6.10
N VAL A 192 -1.26 8.23 -6.16
CA VAL A 192 -0.59 7.09 -6.80
C VAL A 192 0.20 6.33 -5.75
N THR A 193 0.08 5.01 -5.79
CA THR A 193 0.69 4.06 -4.85
C THR A 193 1.53 3.01 -5.54
N SER A 194 2.28 2.23 -4.79
CA SER A 194 2.93 1.01 -5.26
C SER A 194 3.23 0.03 -4.13
N GLY A 195 3.11 -1.26 -4.42
CA GLY A 195 3.76 -2.33 -3.67
C GLY A 195 5.25 -2.38 -4.02
N LEU A 196 6.09 -1.70 -3.24
CA LEU A 196 7.50 -1.43 -3.60
C LEU A 196 8.34 -2.68 -3.87
N SER A 197 8.07 -3.76 -3.15
CA SER A 197 8.90 -4.97 -3.20
C SER A 197 8.79 -5.75 -4.52
N ASN A 198 7.78 -5.46 -5.34
CA ASN A 198 7.52 -6.17 -6.59
C ASN A 198 8.63 -5.95 -7.62
N ILE A 199 9.14 -4.72 -7.73
CA ILE A 199 10.15 -4.36 -8.74
C ILE A 199 11.42 -5.21 -8.68
N SER A 200 11.79 -5.66 -7.49
CA SER A 200 13.03 -6.39 -7.24
C SER A 200 12.85 -7.91 -7.10
N PHE A 201 11.65 -8.42 -7.42
CA PHE A 201 11.39 -9.86 -7.28
C PHE A 201 12.37 -10.68 -8.12
N GLY A 202 12.99 -11.72 -7.50
CA GLY A 202 13.99 -12.57 -8.14
C GLY A 202 15.40 -11.95 -8.28
N MET A 203 15.62 -10.71 -7.83
CA MET A 203 16.91 -10.03 -7.96
C MET A 203 17.80 -10.20 -6.71
N PRO A 204 19.12 -10.15 -6.85
CA PRO A 204 20.03 -9.97 -5.73
C PRO A 204 19.93 -8.52 -5.20
N LEU A 205 20.37 -8.29 -3.95
CA LEU A 205 20.40 -6.96 -3.32
C LEU A 205 19.08 -6.19 -3.39
N ARG A 206 17.95 -6.87 -3.25
CA ARG A 206 16.59 -6.32 -3.34
C ARG A 206 16.42 -5.00 -2.59
N LYS A 207 17.01 -4.88 -1.40
CA LYS A 207 16.93 -3.66 -0.59
C LYS A 207 17.42 -2.43 -1.34
N VAL A 208 18.55 -2.54 -2.04
CA VAL A 208 19.14 -1.43 -2.82
C VAL A 208 18.21 -1.05 -3.98
N VAL A 209 17.67 -2.04 -4.70
CA VAL A 209 16.74 -1.79 -5.80
C VAL A 209 15.47 -1.09 -5.27
N ASN A 210 14.89 -1.58 -4.19
CA ASN A 210 13.68 -1.01 -3.60
C ASN A 210 13.89 0.44 -3.11
N GLN A 211 15.04 0.76 -2.51
CA GLN A 211 15.37 2.11 -2.07
C GLN A 211 15.47 3.10 -3.23
N ASN A 212 16.15 2.69 -4.31
CA ASN A 212 16.28 3.53 -5.50
C ASN A 212 14.93 3.69 -6.21
N PHE A 213 14.15 2.61 -6.32
CA PHE A 213 12.78 2.70 -6.85
C PHE A 213 11.92 3.68 -6.05
N LEU A 214 11.92 3.57 -4.72
CA LEU A 214 11.18 4.48 -3.85
C LEU A 214 11.56 5.95 -4.11
N THR A 215 12.86 6.24 -4.18
CA THR A 215 13.37 7.61 -4.41
C THR A 215 12.90 8.15 -5.76
N ILE A 216 13.02 7.36 -6.83
CA ILE A 216 12.62 7.73 -8.19
C ILE A 216 11.10 7.90 -8.27
N ALA A 217 10.33 7.00 -7.67
CA ALA A 217 8.87 7.07 -7.67
C ALA A 217 8.35 8.29 -6.90
N ILE A 218 8.95 8.65 -5.75
CA ILE A 218 8.64 9.90 -5.02
C ILE A 218 8.94 11.12 -5.87
N PHE A 219 10.07 11.13 -6.58
CA PHE A 219 10.42 12.21 -7.52
C PHE A 219 9.37 12.34 -8.64
N ALA A 220 8.91 11.20 -9.19
CA ALA A 220 7.89 11.18 -10.23
C ALA A 220 6.50 11.63 -9.74
N GLY A 221 6.26 11.70 -8.42
CA GLY A 221 5.00 12.19 -7.85
C GLY A 221 4.18 11.12 -7.12
N MET A 222 4.74 9.96 -6.78
CA MET A 222 4.07 8.95 -5.96
C MET A 222 3.69 9.51 -4.57
N ASP A 223 2.46 9.24 -4.13
CA ASP A 223 1.88 9.80 -2.90
C ASP A 223 1.89 8.83 -1.73
N SER A 224 1.77 7.55 -2.01
CA SER A 224 1.72 6.48 -0.99
C SER A 224 2.52 5.26 -1.43
N ALA A 225 2.91 4.42 -0.46
CA ALA A 225 3.59 3.16 -0.75
C ALA A 225 3.27 2.10 0.29
N ILE A 226 3.06 0.86 -0.19
CA ILE A 226 3.02 -0.33 0.65
C ILE A 226 4.48 -0.74 0.88
N MET A 227 4.94 -0.60 2.14
CA MET A 227 6.34 -0.79 2.49
C MET A 227 6.53 -1.13 3.96
N ASP A 228 7.72 -1.60 4.32
CA ASP A 228 8.11 -1.81 5.72
C ASP A 228 8.56 -0.50 6.38
N PRO A 229 7.75 0.12 7.26
CA PRO A 229 8.14 1.35 7.96
C PRO A 229 9.22 1.11 9.02
N CYS A 230 9.43 -0.15 9.44
CA CYS A 230 10.49 -0.51 10.38
C CYS A 230 11.86 -0.66 9.71
N ASN A 231 11.90 -0.67 8.37
CA ASN A 231 13.16 -0.72 7.63
C ASN A 231 13.82 0.66 7.61
N ARG A 232 14.89 0.80 8.40
CA ARG A 232 15.62 2.07 8.58
C ARG A 232 16.16 2.64 7.26
N ASP A 233 16.63 1.78 6.37
CA ASP A 233 17.22 2.21 5.09
C ASP A 233 16.12 2.76 4.16
N MET A 234 14.97 2.09 4.11
CA MET A 234 13.80 2.58 3.36
C MET A 234 13.30 3.92 3.92
N MET A 235 13.18 4.04 5.24
CA MET A 235 12.77 5.30 5.88
C MET A 235 13.81 6.40 5.68
N THR A 236 15.10 6.06 5.63
CA THR A 236 16.17 7.03 5.31
C THR A 236 16.01 7.53 3.88
N ALA A 237 15.81 6.63 2.91
CA ALA A 237 15.60 7.00 1.51
C ALA A 237 14.36 7.88 1.32
N LEU A 238 13.24 7.53 1.98
CA LEU A 238 12.01 8.30 1.95
C LEU A 238 12.22 9.74 2.45
N LEU A 239 12.77 9.87 3.67
CA LEU A 239 12.97 11.20 4.27
C LEU A 239 14.01 12.04 3.52
N ALA A 240 15.04 11.40 2.95
CA ALA A 240 16.00 12.09 2.09
C ALA A 240 15.33 12.60 0.80
N ALA A 241 14.51 11.78 0.13
CA ALA A 241 13.77 12.17 -1.07
C ALA A 241 12.81 13.35 -0.78
N GLU A 242 12.06 13.29 0.32
CA GLU A 242 11.17 14.39 0.76
C GLU A 242 11.94 15.68 1.01
N ALA A 243 13.13 15.61 1.63
CA ALA A 243 13.98 16.76 1.87
C ALA A 243 14.55 17.35 0.57
N LEU A 244 15.03 16.49 -0.35
CA LEU A 244 15.55 16.90 -1.67
C LEU A 244 14.51 17.60 -2.52
N LEU A 245 13.23 17.19 -2.40
CA LEU A 245 12.11 17.79 -3.11
C LEU A 245 11.51 19.03 -2.42
N GLY A 246 12.15 19.53 -1.34
CA GLY A 246 11.67 20.70 -0.60
C GLY A 246 10.39 20.47 0.21
N ARG A 247 9.93 19.21 0.34
CA ARG A 247 8.73 18.82 1.11
C ARG A 247 8.99 18.76 2.61
N ASP A 248 10.26 18.79 3.03
CA ASP A 248 10.70 18.87 4.42
C ASP A 248 11.35 20.22 4.70
N LYS A 249 10.56 21.17 5.18
CA LYS A 249 11.02 22.55 5.44
C LYS A 249 12.23 22.58 6.39
N TYR A 250 13.37 23.08 5.87
CA TYR A 250 14.65 23.12 6.58
C TYR A 250 15.17 21.76 7.05
N CYS A 251 14.83 20.68 6.35
CA CYS A 251 15.22 19.29 6.67
C CYS A 251 14.91 18.88 8.12
N ARG A 252 13.81 19.43 8.68
CA ARG A 252 13.46 19.20 10.11
C ARG A 252 13.06 17.77 10.41
N LYS A 253 12.27 17.16 9.53
CA LYS A 253 11.81 15.76 9.69
C LYS A 253 13.01 14.81 9.60
N PHE A 254 13.84 14.98 8.57
CA PHE A 254 15.06 14.20 8.38
C PHE A 254 16.01 14.31 9.57
N SER A 255 16.34 15.55 9.99
CA SER A 255 17.26 15.82 11.10
C SER A 255 16.72 15.27 12.44
N ASN A 256 15.40 15.39 12.68
CA ASN A 256 14.79 14.87 13.90
C ASN A 256 14.77 13.34 13.91
N ALA A 257 14.48 12.70 12.79
CA ALA A 257 14.51 11.24 12.67
C ALA A 257 15.93 10.69 12.93
N TYR A 258 16.97 11.38 12.41
CA TYR A 258 18.36 11.04 12.66
C TYR A 258 18.74 11.23 14.14
N ARG A 259 18.39 12.37 14.78
CA ARG A 259 18.67 12.61 16.20
C ARG A 259 18.00 11.58 17.11
N LYS A 260 16.78 11.16 16.75
CA LYS A 260 16.02 10.13 17.48
C LYS A 260 16.47 8.69 17.14
N ASN A 261 17.57 8.53 16.42
CA ASN A 261 18.09 7.23 15.98
C ASN A 261 17.05 6.36 15.24
N LYS A 262 16.13 6.99 14.49
CA LYS A 262 15.10 6.30 13.68
C LYS A 262 15.59 5.95 12.27
N ILE A 263 16.57 6.68 11.73
CA ILE A 263 17.14 6.51 10.38
C ILE A 263 18.66 6.47 10.42
N GLY A 264 19.27 6.06 9.29
CA GLY A 264 20.70 5.88 9.17
C GLY A 264 21.23 4.64 9.91
N PRO A 265 22.55 4.45 10.01
CA PRO A 265 23.13 3.33 10.74
C PRO A 265 22.76 3.39 12.23
N LEU A 266 22.63 2.21 12.85
CA LEU A 266 22.47 2.13 14.30
C LEU A 266 23.69 2.75 14.97
N ARG A 267 23.46 3.64 15.92
CA ARG A 267 24.51 4.22 16.75
C ARG A 267 24.52 3.50 18.08
N ASP A 268 25.68 3.04 18.50
CA ASP A 268 25.87 2.56 19.85
C ASP A 268 25.52 3.68 20.84
N LYS A 269 24.83 3.31 21.90
CA LYS A 269 24.43 4.24 22.97
C LYS A 269 25.62 4.60 23.82
#